data_3f8da75862cbb5dd4038b5c92b0e3c96
#
_entry.id   3f8da75862cbb5dd4038b5c92b0e3c96
#
_cell.length_a   1.000
_cell.length_b   1.000
_cell.length_c   1.000
_cell.angle_alpha   90.00
_cell.angle_beta   90.00
_cell.angle_gamma   90.00
#
_symmetry.space_group_name_H-M   'P 1'
#
loop_
_entity.id
_entity.type
_entity.pdbx_description
1 polymer ?
#
loop_
_entity_poly.entity_id
_entity_poly.type
_entity_poly.pdbx_seq_one_letter_code
_entity_poly.pdbx_strand_id
1 'polypeptide(L)' 'MYFYHRIRDLREDHDKTQREIAKYLNMQVTVYQRYERGEREIPIWAVIRLACYYQVSLDYLVGLTDCIKPYPMYSWI' A
#
# COMPACT_ATOMS: atom_id res chain seq x y z
N MET A 1 1.03 -12.24 -12.33
CA MET A 1 0.65 -11.50 -11.12
C MET A 1 1.37 -10.17 -11.10
N TYR A 2 0.65 -9.08 -10.86
CA TYR A 2 1.25 -7.75 -10.87
C TYR A 2 1.97 -7.46 -9.56
N PHE A 3 3.16 -6.87 -9.64
CA PHE A 3 3.97 -6.54 -8.47
C PHE A 3 3.96 -5.03 -8.24
N TYR A 4 3.39 -4.59 -7.12
CA TYR A 4 3.28 -3.17 -6.78
C TYR A 4 4.44 -2.77 -5.87
N HIS A 5 5.60 -2.52 -6.45
CA HIS A 5 6.81 -2.24 -5.67
C HIS A 5 6.71 -0.96 -4.81
N ARG A 6 5.79 -0.04 -5.16
CA ARG A 6 5.65 1.21 -4.40
C ARG A 6 5.11 1.01 -3.00
N ILE A 7 4.40 -0.11 -2.73
CA ILE A 7 3.95 -0.36 -1.35
C ILE A 7 5.13 -0.58 -0.41
N ARG A 8 6.18 -1.25 -0.89
CA ARG A 8 7.41 -1.42 -0.12
C ARG A 8 8.19 -0.11 -0.03
N ASP A 9 8.32 0.59 -1.13
CA ASP A 9 9.06 1.85 -1.18
C ASP A 9 8.49 2.85 -0.20
N LEU A 10 7.17 3.01 -0.17
CA LEU A 10 6.50 3.93 0.74
C LEU A 10 6.68 3.50 2.19
N ARG A 11 6.59 2.20 2.45
CA ARG A 11 6.79 1.69 3.81
C ARG A 11 8.19 2.04 4.31
N GLU A 12 9.19 1.80 3.50
CA GLU A 12 10.58 2.11 3.86
C GLU A 12 10.79 3.61 4.01
N ASP A 13 10.21 4.40 3.14
CA ASP A 13 10.33 5.87 3.20
C ASP A 13 9.71 6.43 4.48
N HIS A 14 8.70 5.77 5.03
CA HIS A 14 8.04 6.19 6.27
C HIS A 14 8.59 5.49 7.50
N ASP A 15 9.69 4.76 7.37
CA ASP A 15 10.35 4.04 8.46
C ASP A 15 9.40 3.08 9.20
N LYS A 16 8.51 2.42 8.44
CA LYS A 16 7.57 1.45 8.99
C LYS A 16 8.05 0.04 8.77
N THR A 17 7.77 -0.84 9.75
CA THR A 17 8.07 -2.26 9.62
C THR A 17 6.93 -2.97 8.88
N GLN A 18 7.23 -4.12 8.32
CA GLN A 18 6.18 -4.95 7.71
C GLN A 18 5.12 -5.35 8.73
N ARG A 19 5.54 -5.58 9.98
CA ARG A 19 4.62 -5.94 11.07
C ARG A 19 3.65 -4.80 11.36
N GLU A 20 4.13 -3.56 11.37
CA GLU A 20 3.27 -2.40 11.61
C GLU A 20 2.21 -2.25 10.54
N ILE A 21 2.60 -2.41 9.28
CA ILE A 21 1.67 -2.27 8.17
C ILE A 21 0.68 -3.44 8.15
N ALA A 22 1.15 -4.66 8.41
CA ALA A 22 0.26 -5.81 8.51
C ALA A 22 -0.80 -5.62 9.60
N LYS A 23 -0.39 -5.07 10.74
CA LYS A 23 -1.31 -4.77 11.84
C LYS A 23 -2.35 -3.74 11.41
N TYR A 24 -1.91 -2.69 10.71
CA TYR A 24 -2.82 -1.67 10.19
C TYR A 24 -3.86 -2.28 9.25
N LEU A 25 -3.43 -3.23 8.41
CA LEU A 25 -4.32 -3.89 7.46
C LEU A 25 -5.11 -5.05 8.09
N ASN A 26 -4.88 -5.32 9.37
CA ASN A 26 -5.53 -6.40 10.11
C ASN A 26 -5.28 -7.77 9.47
N MET A 27 -4.03 -8.03 9.12
CA MET A 27 -3.61 -9.29 8.54
C MET A 27 -2.32 -9.77 9.18
N GLN A 28 -1.99 -11.04 8.98
CA GLN A 28 -0.74 -11.60 9.47
C GLN A 28 0.43 -11.06 8.66
N VAL A 29 1.57 -10.87 9.33
CA VAL A 29 2.76 -10.32 8.68
C VAL A 29 3.22 -11.19 7.52
N THR A 30 3.10 -12.51 7.62
CA THR A 30 3.48 -13.42 6.56
C THR A 30 2.66 -13.22 5.30
N VAL A 31 1.38 -12.89 5.45
CA VAL A 31 0.49 -12.58 4.31
C VAL A 31 0.93 -11.28 3.65
N TYR A 32 1.18 -10.25 4.46
CA TYR A 32 1.61 -8.95 3.93
C TYR A 32 2.96 -9.07 3.20
N GLN A 33 3.89 -9.86 3.76
CA GLN A 33 5.19 -10.08 3.14
C GLN A 33 5.07 -10.64 1.72
N ARG A 34 4.11 -11.53 1.49
CA ARG A 34 3.88 -12.10 0.17
C ARG A 34 3.44 -11.04 -0.83
N TYR A 35 2.66 -10.07 -0.38
CA TYR A 35 2.26 -8.95 -1.24
C TYR A 35 3.48 -8.11 -1.65
N GLU A 36 4.37 -7.82 -0.71
CA GLU A 36 5.56 -7.02 -1.02
C GLU A 36 6.53 -7.76 -1.94
N ARG A 37 6.58 -9.08 -1.85
CA ARG A 37 7.47 -9.87 -2.70
C ARG A 37 6.87 -10.19 -4.08
N GLY A 38 5.62 -9.81 -4.30
CA GLY A 38 4.95 -10.12 -5.56
C GLY A 38 4.51 -11.56 -5.68
N GLU A 39 4.50 -12.32 -4.58
CA GLU A 39 4.06 -13.72 -4.57
C GLU A 39 2.55 -13.86 -4.57
N ARG A 40 1.85 -12.81 -4.11
CA ARG A 40 0.40 -12.73 -4.11
C ARG A 40 -0.03 -11.34 -4.54
N GLU A 41 -1.14 -11.29 -5.25
CA GLU A 41 -1.71 -10.02 -5.67
C GLU A 41 -2.50 -9.41 -4.51
N ILE A 42 -2.15 -8.18 -4.14
CA ILE A 42 -2.79 -7.50 -3.02
C ILE A 42 -4.22 -7.12 -3.40
N PRO A 43 -5.21 -7.37 -2.51
CA PRO A 43 -6.60 -7.00 -2.81
C PRO A 43 -6.79 -5.50 -2.86
N ILE A 44 -7.78 -5.06 -3.63
CA ILE A 44 -8.01 -3.63 -3.86
C ILE A 44 -8.30 -2.88 -2.55
N TRP A 45 -9.04 -3.50 -1.61
CA TRP A 45 -9.36 -2.83 -0.35
C TRP A 45 -8.08 -2.49 0.44
N ALA A 46 -7.08 -3.37 0.37
CA ALA A 46 -5.81 -3.14 1.07
C ALA A 46 -5.01 -2.04 0.40
N VAL A 47 -5.01 -1.99 -0.94
CA VAL A 47 -4.34 -0.93 -1.68
C VAL A 47 -4.96 0.42 -1.35
N ILE A 48 -6.30 0.49 -1.29
CA ILE A 48 -7.00 1.72 -0.94
C ILE A 48 -6.61 2.17 0.48
N ARG A 49 -6.56 1.24 1.43
CA ARG A 49 -6.15 1.57 2.79
C ARG A 49 -4.72 2.08 2.87
N LEU A 50 -3.83 1.48 2.10
CA LEU A 50 -2.44 1.92 2.06
C LEU A 50 -2.32 3.31 1.46
N ALA A 51 -3.08 3.60 0.41
CA ALA A 51 -3.10 4.93 -0.18
C ALA A 51 -3.52 5.98 0.85
N CYS A 52 -4.55 5.68 1.65
CA CYS A 52 -5.00 6.56 2.71
C CYS A 52 -3.94 6.68 3.82
N TYR A 53 -3.32 5.57 4.19
CA TYR A 53 -2.32 5.56 5.25
C TYR A 53 -1.13 6.44 4.91
N TYR A 54 -0.63 6.33 3.67
CA TYR A 54 0.53 7.09 3.22
C TYR A 54 0.17 8.45 2.64
N GLN A 55 -1.11 8.77 2.54
CA GLN A 55 -1.59 10.04 1.96
C GLN A 55 -1.07 10.23 0.55
N VAL A 56 -1.24 9.22 -0.27
CA VAL A 56 -0.88 9.24 -1.69
C VAL A 56 -2.09 8.84 -2.52
N SER A 57 -2.03 9.12 -3.83
CA SER A 57 -3.11 8.69 -4.72
C SER A 57 -3.04 7.18 -4.95
N LEU A 58 -4.20 6.58 -5.19
CA LEU A 58 -4.28 5.17 -5.54
C LEU A 58 -3.51 4.91 -6.84
N ASP A 59 -3.65 5.81 -7.81
CA ASP A 59 -2.96 5.70 -9.10
C ASP A 59 -1.44 5.69 -8.92
N TYR A 60 -0.92 6.52 -8.01
CA TYR A 60 0.50 6.52 -7.72
C TYR A 60 0.94 5.17 -7.15
N LEU A 61 0.17 4.66 -6.20
CA LEU A 61 0.52 3.43 -5.50
C LEU A 61 0.57 2.24 -6.45
N VAL A 62 -0.33 2.17 -7.42
CA VAL A 62 -0.36 1.07 -8.39
C VAL A 62 0.51 1.32 -9.63
N GLY A 63 1.15 2.49 -9.72
CA GLY A 63 2.10 2.77 -10.79
C GLY A 63 1.53 3.39 -12.05
N LEU A 64 0.30 3.89 -11.99
CA LEU A 64 -0.34 4.52 -13.17
C LEU A 64 0.07 5.98 -13.36
N THR A 65 0.63 6.61 -12.33
CA THR A 65 1.06 8.00 -12.39
C THR A 65 2.23 8.21 -11.44
N ASP A 66 3.02 9.25 -11.69
CA ASP A 66 4.05 9.70 -10.76
C ASP A 66 3.55 10.81 -9.84
N CYS A 67 2.29 11.21 -9.97
CA CYS A 67 1.70 12.22 -9.10
C CYS A 67 1.30 11.59 -7.76
N ILE A 68 1.96 12.01 -6.69
CA ILE A 68 1.79 11.42 -5.36
C ILE A 68 0.55 11.96 -4.61
N LYS A 69 0.02 13.11 -5.04
CA LYS A 69 -1.05 13.79 -4.31
C LYS A 69 -2.29 12.92 -4.18
N PRO A 70 -2.88 12.81 -2.97
CA PRO A 70 -4.12 12.05 -2.78
C PRO A 70 -5.31 12.78 -3.41
N TYR A 71 -6.35 12.01 -3.71
CA TYR A 71 -7.61 12.58 -4.17
C TYR A 71 -8.41 13.11 -2.97
N PRO A 72 -9.14 14.24 -3.13
CA PRO A 72 -9.90 14.81 -2.02
C PRO A 72 -10.93 13.86 -1.42
N MET A 73 -11.47 12.94 -2.21
CA MET A 73 -12.51 12.01 -1.77
C MET A 73 -12.03 10.99 -0.74
N TYR A 74 -10.71 10.89 -0.51
CA TYR A 74 -10.17 9.93 0.45
C TYR A 74 -10.62 10.25 1.88
N SER A 75 -11.12 11.45 2.12
CA SER A 75 -11.54 11.83 3.46
C SER A 75 -12.74 11.02 3.98
N TRP A 76 -13.49 10.36 3.11
CA TRP A 76 -14.65 9.57 3.54
C TRP A 76 -14.30 8.12 3.92
N ILE A 77 -13.07 7.72 3.68
CA ILE A 77 -12.61 6.38 4.02
C ILE A 77 -12.14 6.34 5.46
#